data_57ea2dcb6511e7514c22712231621554
#
_entry.id   57ea2dcb6511e7514c22712231621554
#
_cell.length_a   1.000
_cell.length_b   1.000
_cell.length_c   1.000
_cell.angle_alpha   90.00
_cell.angle_beta   90.00
_cell.angle_gamma   90.00
#
_symmetry.space_group_name_H-M   'P 1'
#
loop_
_entity.id
_entity.type
_entity.pdbx_description
1 polymer ?
#
loop_
_entity_poly.entity_id
_entity_poly.type
_entity_poly.pdbx_seq_one_letter_code
_entity_poly.pdbx_strand_id
1 'polypeptide(L)'
;MNKPFTLTVSATELLALTHTAHPLCILDGSFDLGTPDAARQAFKETHIAGAQFADLDTHLSAHGEVAAINAGRHPLPTREWFAQQLGNWGIAPNTQVVVYDRNGNNFCGRAWWMLKWCGHHNVAILDGGLGAWQAIGGPTDNTDDTVVPMTATAATAPVIPLAPYPLAAPLVKLVDTDTVLHNLQERPQTQCIVDARGAPRFTG
;
A
#
# COMPACT_ATOMS: atom_id res chain seq x y z
N MET A 1 -22.52 -5.55 -10.52
CA MET A 1 -21.31 -5.37 -9.70
C MET A 1 -20.30 -4.63 -10.57
N ASN A 2 -19.78 -3.48 -10.12
CA ASN A 2 -18.74 -2.77 -10.86
C ASN A 2 -17.45 -3.60 -10.86
N LYS A 3 -16.72 -3.57 -11.98
CA LYS A 3 -15.42 -4.22 -12.10
C LYS A 3 -14.46 -3.58 -11.07
N PRO A 4 -13.70 -4.37 -10.30
CA PRO A 4 -12.76 -3.80 -9.33
C PRO A 4 -11.62 -3.03 -10.03
N PHE A 5 -11.12 -2.01 -9.36
CA PHE A 5 -9.91 -1.30 -9.78
C PHE A 5 -8.67 -2.10 -9.35
N THR A 6 -7.76 -2.34 -10.29
CA THR A 6 -6.63 -3.24 -10.07
C THR A 6 -5.26 -2.64 -10.36
N LEU A 7 -5.22 -1.43 -10.95
CA LEU A 7 -3.99 -0.71 -11.29
C LEU A 7 -4.05 0.73 -10.76
N THR A 8 -4.90 1.55 -11.34
CA THR A 8 -5.12 2.94 -10.92
C THR A 8 -6.61 3.21 -10.77
N VAL A 9 -6.92 4.23 -9.98
CA VAL A 9 -8.26 4.79 -9.79
C VAL A 9 -8.14 6.31 -9.73
N SER A 10 -9.03 7.04 -10.38
CA SER A 10 -9.08 8.50 -10.29
C SER A 10 -9.73 8.96 -8.98
N ALA A 11 -9.49 10.20 -8.58
CA ALA A 11 -10.10 10.79 -7.39
C ALA A 11 -11.64 10.80 -7.46
N THR A 12 -12.21 11.05 -8.64
CA THR A 12 -13.66 11.03 -8.85
C THR A 12 -14.24 9.62 -8.70
N GLU A 13 -13.55 8.59 -9.22
CA GLU A 13 -13.99 7.20 -9.07
C GLU A 13 -13.85 6.74 -7.61
N LEU A 14 -12.77 7.13 -6.90
CA LEU A 14 -12.64 6.85 -5.48
C LEU A 14 -13.76 7.51 -4.69
N LEU A 15 -14.09 8.78 -4.97
CA LEU A 15 -15.20 9.47 -4.32
C LEU A 15 -16.53 8.72 -4.55
N ALA A 16 -16.76 8.23 -5.76
CA ALA A 16 -17.94 7.41 -6.02
C ALA A 16 -17.93 6.10 -5.22
N LEU A 17 -16.77 5.45 -5.04
CA LEU A 17 -16.64 4.24 -4.21
C LEU A 17 -16.99 4.48 -2.74
N THR A 18 -16.61 5.63 -2.16
CA THR A 18 -16.94 5.95 -0.75
C THR A 18 -18.44 6.05 -0.48
N HIS A 19 -19.26 6.25 -1.51
CA HIS A 19 -20.73 6.29 -1.41
C HIS A 19 -21.41 4.93 -1.66
N THR A 20 -20.63 3.87 -1.83
CA THR A 20 -21.18 2.51 -2.03
C THR A 20 -21.13 1.70 -0.74
N ALA A 21 -21.91 0.63 -0.67
CA ALA A 21 -21.82 -0.37 0.41
C ALA A 21 -20.70 -1.40 0.17
N HIS A 22 -19.87 -1.24 -0.87
CA HIS A 22 -18.77 -2.16 -1.15
C HIS A 22 -17.64 -1.97 -0.13
N PRO A 23 -17.07 -3.04 0.43
CA PRO A 23 -15.96 -2.92 1.36
C PRO A 23 -14.78 -2.16 0.72
N LEU A 24 -14.36 -1.07 1.33
CA LEU A 24 -13.30 -0.19 0.87
C LEU A 24 -12.30 0.03 2.00
N CYS A 25 -11.02 -0.10 1.70
CA CYS A 25 -9.92 0.28 2.59
C CYS A 25 -9.01 1.26 1.84
N ILE A 26 -8.74 2.41 2.44
CA ILE A 26 -7.86 3.43 1.88
C ILE A 26 -6.60 3.46 2.73
N LEU A 27 -5.42 3.35 2.10
CA LEU A 27 -4.13 3.34 2.79
C LEU A 27 -3.29 4.53 2.34
N ASP A 28 -2.84 5.34 3.29
CA ASP A 28 -1.82 6.38 3.07
C ASP A 28 -0.44 5.76 3.24
N GLY A 29 0.28 5.59 2.15
CA GLY A 29 1.65 5.09 2.09
C GLY A 29 2.69 6.21 1.97
N SER A 30 2.36 7.42 2.40
CA SER A 30 3.30 8.56 2.40
C SER A 30 4.53 8.27 3.25
N PHE A 31 5.68 8.70 2.77
CA PHE A 31 6.94 8.52 3.49
C PHE A 31 7.94 9.63 3.15
N ASP A 32 8.87 9.92 4.06
CA ASP A 32 10.01 10.79 3.82
C ASP A 32 11.30 10.07 4.24
N LEU A 33 12.22 9.90 3.29
CA LEU A 33 13.48 9.18 3.52
C LEU A 33 14.45 9.89 4.47
N GLY A 34 14.33 11.21 4.59
CA GLY A 34 15.18 12.05 5.44
C GLY A 34 14.61 12.25 6.83
N THR A 35 13.29 12.25 6.93
CA THR A 35 12.54 12.54 8.17
C THR A 35 11.34 11.58 8.28
N PRO A 36 11.55 10.32 8.69
CA PRO A 36 10.48 9.30 8.68
C PRO A 36 9.21 9.71 9.44
N ASP A 37 9.34 10.40 10.58
CA ASP A 37 8.20 10.86 11.37
C ASP A 37 7.38 11.96 10.69
N ALA A 38 7.94 12.68 9.70
CA ALA A 38 7.24 13.76 9.02
C ALA A 38 6.00 13.26 8.26
N ALA A 39 6.05 12.06 7.67
CA ALA A 39 4.91 11.48 6.97
C ALA A 39 3.75 11.17 7.93
N ARG A 40 4.04 10.60 9.10
CA ARG A 40 3.06 10.34 10.14
C ARG A 40 2.47 11.64 10.69
N GLN A 41 3.29 12.66 10.90
CA GLN A 41 2.83 13.98 11.34
C GLN A 41 1.90 14.60 10.29
N ALA A 42 2.28 14.57 9.03
CA ALA A 42 1.46 15.08 7.93
C ALA A 42 0.14 14.30 7.77
N PHE A 43 0.14 12.98 8.05
CA PHE A 43 -1.10 12.18 8.10
C PHE A 43 -2.04 12.69 9.20
N LYS A 44 -1.54 12.95 10.41
CA LYS A 44 -2.32 13.52 11.53
C LYS A 44 -2.88 14.91 11.22
N GLU A 45 -2.18 15.70 10.41
CA GLU A 45 -2.64 17.03 10.01
C GLU A 45 -3.76 16.97 8.96
N THR A 46 -3.62 16.07 7.98
CA THR A 46 -4.66 15.86 6.96
C THR A 46 -4.43 14.59 6.18
N HIS A 47 -5.46 13.81 5.97
CA HIS A 47 -5.48 12.62 5.12
C HIS A 47 -6.87 12.41 4.49
N ILE A 48 -7.01 11.49 3.56
CA ILE A 48 -8.33 11.13 3.01
C ILE A 48 -9.20 10.56 4.14
N ALA A 49 -10.40 11.05 4.30
CA ALA A 49 -11.30 10.63 5.38
C ALA A 49 -11.46 9.10 5.42
N GLY A 50 -11.23 8.53 6.60
CA GLY A 50 -11.26 7.07 6.81
C GLY A 50 -10.06 6.30 6.30
N ALA A 51 -9.01 6.97 5.83
CA ALA A 51 -7.75 6.30 5.46
C ALA A 51 -6.98 5.83 6.71
N GLN A 52 -6.23 4.74 6.55
CA GLN A 52 -5.31 4.21 7.55
C GLN A 52 -3.87 4.46 7.10
N PHE A 53 -2.97 4.74 8.04
CA PHE A 53 -1.56 4.99 7.72
C PHE A 53 -0.80 3.69 7.53
N ALA A 54 -0.23 3.51 6.34
CA ALA A 54 0.60 2.36 5.98
C ALA A 54 2.08 2.75 6.00
N ASP A 55 2.64 2.85 7.21
CA ASP A 55 4.02 3.25 7.45
C ASP A 55 5.02 2.30 6.76
N LEU A 56 5.97 2.87 6.02
CA LEU A 56 6.97 2.11 5.29
C LEU A 56 7.86 1.28 6.21
N ASP A 57 8.27 1.84 7.36
CA ASP A 57 9.18 1.18 8.29
C ASP A 57 8.47 0.12 9.13
N THR A 58 7.32 0.44 9.72
CA THR A 58 6.68 -0.42 10.72
C THR A 58 5.62 -1.36 10.16
N HIS A 59 5.00 -1.04 9.01
CA HIS A 59 3.93 -1.84 8.41
C HIS A 59 4.34 -2.54 7.11
N LEU A 60 5.32 -1.98 6.38
CA LEU A 60 5.68 -2.47 5.05
C LEU A 60 7.10 -3.02 4.99
N SER A 61 7.86 -2.99 6.08
CA SER A 61 9.24 -3.48 6.13
C SER A 61 9.50 -4.35 7.35
N ALA A 62 10.48 -5.25 7.20
CA ALA A 62 10.95 -6.09 8.29
C ALA A 62 12.05 -5.37 9.07
N HIS A 63 11.76 -4.96 10.28
CA HIS A 63 12.71 -4.36 11.21
C HIS A 63 12.69 -5.08 12.57
N GLY A 64 13.77 -4.96 13.34
CA GLY A 64 13.88 -5.60 14.64
C GLY A 64 13.78 -7.12 14.55
N GLU A 65 12.82 -7.71 15.25
CA GLU A 65 12.60 -9.17 15.30
C GLU A 65 11.78 -9.71 14.09
N VAL A 66 11.29 -8.85 13.20
CA VAL A 66 10.51 -9.28 12.05
C VAL A 66 11.41 -9.96 11.03
N ALA A 67 11.08 -11.20 10.66
CA ALA A 67 11.85 -11.97 9.69
C ALA A 67 11.80 -11.30 8.30
N ALA A 68 12.98 -11.00 7.76
CA ALA A 68 13.17 -10.42 6.44
C ALA A 68 13.50 -11.49 5.40
N ILE A 69 12.98 -11.35 4.19
CA ILE A 69 13.28 -12.24 3.06
C ILE A 69 14.37 -11.71 2.13
N ASN A 70 14.77 -10.45 2.31
CA ASN A 70 15.87 -9.82 1.57
C ASN A 70 16.59 -8.81 2.46
N ALA A 71 17.67 -8.22 1.95
CA ALA A 71 18.41 -7.16 2.62
C ALA A 71 18.03 -5.77 2.10
N GLY A 72 18.58 -4.72 2.69
CA GLY A 72 18.40 -3.33 2.29
C GLY A 72 17.87 -2.45 3.42
N ARG A 73 17.62 -1.18 3.10
CA ARG A 73 17.12 -0.20 4.09
C ARG A 73 15.69 -0.52 4.54
N HIS A 74 14.87 -1.05 3.62
CA HIS A 74 13.48 -1.42 3.88
C HIS A 74 13.24 -2.87 3.41
N PRO A 75 13.75 -3.88 4.16
CA PRO A 75 13.64 -5.28 3.75
C PRO A 75 12.17 -5.71 3.68
N LEU A 76 11.85 -6.65 2.78
CA LEU A 76 10.50 -7.21 2.75
C LEU A 76 10.30 -8.16 3.94
N PRO A 77 9.17 -8.06 4.65
CA PRO A 77 8.75 -9.07 5.63
C PRO A 77 8.31 -10.35 4.92
N THR A 78 8.04 -11.40 5.70
CA THR A 78 7.37 -12.59 5.14
C THR A 78 5.93 -12.26 4.73
N ARG A 79 5.36 -13.05 3.81
CA ARG A 79 3.96 -12.90 3.38
C ARG A 79 2.99 -13.13 4.54
N GLU A 80 3.32 -14.06 5.43
CA GLU A 80 2.53 -14.42 6.61
C GLU A 80 2.46 -13.25 7.58
N TRP A 81 3.59 -12.58 7.82
CA TRP A 81 3.62 -11.38 8.66
C TRP A 81 2.78 -10.25 8.04
N PHE A 82 2.95 -10.01 6.74
CA PHE A 82 2.17 -8.98 6.06
C PHE A 82 0.68 -9.32 5.99
N ALA A 83 0.32 -10.60 5.86
CA ALA A 83 -1.08 -11.05 5.94
C ALA A 83 -1.73 -10.67 7.29
N GLN A 84 -0.96 -10.68 8.38
CA GLN A 84 -1.45 -10.19 9.67
C GLN A 84 -1.70 -8.69 9.64
N GLN A 85 -0.84 -7.91 8.99
CA GLN A 85 -1.07 -6.46 8.82
C GLN A 85 -2.33 -6.19 7.97
N LEU A 86 -2.55 -6.94 6.90
CA LEU A 86 -3.77 -6.84 6.10
C LEU A 86 -5.03 -7.14 6.94
N GLY A 87 -4.97 -8.17 7.80
CA GLY A 87 -6.03 -8.46 8.75
C GLY A 87 -6.27 -7.30 9.72
N ASN A 88 -5.21 -6.73 10.28
CA ASN A 88 -5.29 -5.59 11.21
C ASN A 88 -5.95 -4.35 10.54
N TRP A 89 -5.75 -4.16 9.24
CA TRP A 89 -6.44 -3.13 8.46
C TRP A 89 -7.87 -3.52 8.04
N GLY A 90 -8.36 -4.68 8.45
CA GLY A 90 -9.70 -5.16 8.11
C GLY A 90 -9.87 -5.56 6.63
N ILE A 91 -8.76 -5.83 5.93
CA ILE A 91 -8.79 -6.20 4.51
C ILE A 91 -9.20 -7.67 4.37
N ALA A 92 -10.28 -7.90 3.62
CA ALA A 92 -10.77 -9.21 3.21
C ALA A 92 -10.59 -9.39 1.69
N PRO A 93 -10.70 -10.62 1.15
CA PRO A 93 -10.49 -10.87 -0.29
C PRO A 93 -11.38 -10.07 -1.24
N ASN A 94 -12.54 -9.64 -0.79
CA ASN A 94 -13.49 -8.82 -1.55
C ASN A 94 -13.35 -7.31 -1.29
N THR A 95 -12.47 -6.88 -0.41
CA THR A 95 -12.25 -5.45 -0.13
C THR A 95 -11.59 -4.78 -1.33
N GLN A 96 -12.13 -3.65 -1.81
CA GLN A 96 -11.36 -2.77 -2.68
C GLN A 96 -10.36 -2.00 -1.83
N VAL A 97 -9.08 -2.15 -2.13
CA VAL A 97 -8.02 -1.36 -1.48
C VAL A 97 -7.58 -0.26 -2.44
N VAL A 98 -7.47 0.95 -1.91
CA VAL A 98 -6.87 2.08 -2.65
C VAL A 98 -5.69 2.59 -1.85
N VAL A 99 -4.52 2.58 -2.46
CA VAL A 99 -3.30 3.11 -1.85
C VAL A 99 -2.96 4.46 -2.46
N TYR A 100 -2.49 5.40 -1.66
CA TYR A 100 -2.03 6.70 -2.13
C TYR A 100 -0.85 7.20 -1.33
N ASP A 101 -0.19 8.25 -1.82
CA ASP A 101 0.73 9.05 -1.05
C ASP A 101 0.60 10.54 -1.41
N ARG A 102 1.37 11.38 -0.73
CA ARG A 102 1.49 12.82 -1.01
C ARG A 102 2.78 13.17 -1.77
N ASN A 103 3.49 12.16 -2.27
CA ASN A 103 4.82 12.23 -2.86
C ASN A 103 4.81 11.93 -4.36
N GLY A 104 3.67 12.09 -5.05
CA GLY A 104 3.53 11.81 -6.48
C GLY A 104 3.55 10.33 -6.82
N ASN A 105 2.97 9.48 -5.97
CA ASN A 105 2.91 8.02 -6.08
C ASN A 105 4.29 7.33 -6.01
N ASN A 106 5.25 7.95 -5.31
CA ASN A 106 6.61 7.45 -5.23
C ASN A 106 6.79 6.33 -4.18
N PHE A 107 5.96 6.29 -3.13
CA PHE A 107 6.07 5.33 -2.03
C PHE A 107 4.91 4.33 -1.96
N CYS A 108 3.68 4.74 -2.27
CA CYS A 108 2.48 3.91 -2.15
C CYS A 108 2.52 2.65 -3.04
N GLY A 109 3.31 2.66 -4.12
CA GLY A 109 3.51 1.51 -5.00
C GLY A 109 4.02 0.26 -4.28
N ARG A 110 4.76 0.42 -3.17
CA ARG A 110 5.19 -0.72 -2.35
C ARG A 110 4.01 -1.46 -1.72
N ALA A 111 3.07 -0.73 -1.10
CA ALA A 111 1.87 -1.34 -0.52
C ALA A 111 1.02 -2.04 -1.59
N TRP A 112 0.83 -1.40 -2.76
CA TRP A 112 0.16 -2.02 -3.91
C TRP A 112 0.83 -3.34 -4.32
N TRP A 113 2.16 -3.35 -4.46
CA TRP A 113 2.91 -4.54 -4.85
C TRP A 113 2.81 -5.65 -3.80
N MET A 114 2.94 -5.32 -2.50
CA MET A 114 2.85 -6.31 -1.42
C MET A 114 1.46 -6.93 -1.31
N LEU A 115 0.39 -6.16 -1.54
CA LEU A 115 -0.97 -6.67 -1.64
C LEU A 115 -1.10 -7.67 -2.81
N LYS A 116 -0.60 -7.31 -4.00
CA LYS A 116 -0.54 -8.23 -5.14
C LYS A 116 0.28 -9.48 -4.84
N TRP A 117 1.37 -9.33 -4.13
CA TRP A 117 2.22 -10.45 -3.72
C TRP A 117 1.52 -11.39 -2.73
N CYS A 118 0.61 -10.89 -1.90
CA CYS A 118 -0.28 -11.71 -1.06
C CYS A 118 -1.48 -12.31 -1.80
N GLY A 119 -1.61 -12.04 -3.11
CA GLY A 119 -2.72 -12.54 -3.94
C GLY A 119 -3.97 -11.67 -3.88
N HIS A 120 -3.90 -10.46 -3.30
CA HIS A 120 -5.04 -9.55 -3.28
C HIS A 120 -5.22 -8.87 -4.65
N HIS A 121 -6.35 -9.17 -5.30
CA HIS A 121 -6.60 -8.70 -6.67
C HIS A 121 -7.07 -7.25 -6.72
N ASN A 122 -7.95 -6.84 -5.79
CA ASN A 122 -8.71 -5.60 -5.81
C ASN A 122 -7.92 -4.44 -5.18
N VAL A 123 -6.73 -4.13 -5.68
CA VAL A 123 -5.92 -3.00 -5.20
C VAL A 123 -5.54 -2.08 -6.34
N ALA A 124 -5.71 -0.78 -6.13
CA ALA A 124 -5.36 0.28 -7.08
C ALA A 124 -4.61 1.41 -6.39
N ILE A 125 -3.83 2.16 -7.18
CA ILE A 125 -3.16 3.40 -6.77
C ILE A 125 -4.07 4.57 -7.13
N LEU A 126 -4.27 5.52 -6.21
CA LEU A 126 -4.97 6.76 -6.49
C LEU A 126 -4.12 7.65 -7.38
N ASP A 127 -4.57 7.86 -8.60
CA ASP A 127 -3.86 8.71 -9.56
C ASP A 127 -3.83 10.17 -9.06
N GLY A 128 -2.62 10.74 -8.99
CA GLY A 128 -2.37 12.06 -8.44
C GLY A 128 -2.42 12.17 -6.90
N GLY A 129 -2.61 11.04 -6.19
CA GLY A 129 -2.51 10.95 -4.74
C GLY A 129 -3.42 11.92 -3.97
N LEU A 130 -2.97 12.35 -2.77
CA LEU A 130 -3.73 13.27 -1.93
C LEU A 130 -4.06 14.59 -2.64
N GLY A 131 -3.15 15.12 -3.48
CA GLY A 131 -3.38 16.36 -4.20
C GLY A 131 -4.56 16.29 -5.16
N ALA A 132 -4.71 15.19 -5.90
CA ALA A 132 -5.84 15.00 -6.81
C ALA A 132 -7.16 14.85 -6.03
N TRP A 133 -7.14 14.20 -4.87
CA TRP A 133 -8.30 14.10 -3.98
C TRP A 133 -8.77 15.46 -3.48
N GLN A 134 -7.84 16.28 -3.00
CA GLN A 134 -8.12 17.64 -2.53
C GLN A 134 -8.62 18.54 -3.66
N ALA A 135 -8.07 18.39 -4.88
CA ALA A 135 -8.47 19.19 -6.04
C ALA A 135 -9.95 19.02 -6.43
N ILE A 136 -10.56 17.87 -6.13
CA ILE A 136 -11.98 17.63 -6.36
C ILE A 136 -12.85 17.95 -5.14
N GLY A 137 -12.27 18.47 -4.05
CA GLY A 137 -12.97 18.71 -2.78
C GLY A 137 -13.34 17.43 -2.03
N GLY A 138 -12.57 16.35 -2.20
CA GLY A 138 -12.77 15.09 -1.51
C GLY A 138 -12.65 15.26 0.01
N PRO A 139 -13.48 14.59 0.83
CA PRO A 139 -13.43 14.68 2.29
C PRO A 139 -12.09 14.31 2.88
N THR A 140 -11.58 15.12 3.79
CA THR A 140 -10.34 14.85 4.55
C THR A 140 -10.62 14.79 6.03
N ASP A 141 -9.73 14.12 6.77
CA ASP A 141 -9.74 13.99 8.22
C ASP A 141 -8.37 14.36 8.80
N ASN A 142 -8.32 14.59 10.11
CA ASN A 142 -7.13 14.95 10.88
C ASN A 142 -7.03 14.12 12.19
N THR A 143 -7.71 12.99 12.26
CA THR A 143 -7.68 12.11 13.42
C THR A 143 -6.44 11.22 13.40
N ASP A 144 -5.91 10.89 14.60
CA ASP A 144 -4.79 9.94 14.77
C ASP A 144 -5.28 8.49 14.83
N ASP A 145 -6.57 8.25 14.60
CA ASP A 145 -7.21 6.95 14.77
C ASP A 145 -6.85 6.00 13.62
N THR A 146 -5.73 5.33 13.79
CA THR A 146 -5.19 4.34 12.84
C THR A 146 -5.96 3.01 12.84
N VAL A 147 -7.06 2.89 13.56
CA VAL A 147 -7.86 1.64 13.60
C VAL A 147 -9.34 1.97 13.88
N VAL A 148 -10.13 2.27 12.86
CA VAL A 148 -11.58 2.06 12.95
C VAL A 148 -12.04 1.35 11.67
N PRO A 149 -12.52 0.10 11.75
CA PRO A 149 -13.31 -0.47 10.66
C PRO A 149 -14.54 0.43 10.47
N MET A 150 -14.86 0.81 9.23
CA MET A 150 -16.01 1.65 8.86
C MET A 150 -17.40 1.07 9.24
N THR A 151 -17.49 0.24 10.27
CA THR A 151 -18.73 -0.34 10.81
C THR A 151 -18.69 -0.50 12.32
N ALA A 152 -18.29 0.51 13.09
CA ALA A 152 -18.41 0.40 14.55
C ALA A 152 -18.86 1.69 15.20
N THR A 153 -20.11 1.72 15.63
CA THR A 153 -20.59 2.52 16.75
C THR A 153 -19.75 2.22 17.98
N ALA A 154 -19.10 3.27 18.50
CA ALA A 154 -18.49 3.49 19.81
C ALA A 154 -18.21 2.30 20.76
N ALA A 155 -17.07 2.43 21.39
CA ALA A 155 -16.68 2.10 22.78
C ALA A 155 -15.75 0.88 22.97
N THR A 156 -14.52 1.18 23.46
CA THR A 156 -13.71 0.40 24.42
C THR A 156 -13.90 -1.14 24.41
N ALA A 157 -13.58 -1.78 23.30
CA ALA A 157 -13.36 -3.22 23.29
C ALA A 157 -11.84 -3.49 23.23
N PRO A 158 -11.33 -4.56 23.88
CA PRO A 158 -9.94 -4.97 23.72
C PRO A 158 -9.66 -5.19 22.23
N VAL A 159 -8.53 -4.66 21.72
CA VAL A 159 -8.08 -4.89 20.35
C VAL A 159 -7.77 -6.39 20.21
N ILE A 160 -8.77 -7.16 19.80
CA ILE A 160 -8.58 -8.55 19.39
C ILE A 160 -7.92 -8.47 18.02
N PRO A 161 -6.71 -9.03 17.82
CA PRO A 161 -6.11 -9.09 16.48
C PRO A 161 -7.11 -9.71 15.51
N LEU A 162 -7.44 -9.00 14.45
CA LEU A 162 -8.26 -9.54 13.38
C LEU A 162 -7.54 -10.73 12.74
N ALA A 163 -8.31 -11.71 12.25
CA ALA A 163 -7.73 -12.88 11.59
C ALA A 163 -6.80 -12.45 10.44
N PRO A 164 -5.65 -13.13 10.25
CA PRO A 164 -4.77 -12.84 9.13
C PRO A 164 -5.51 -12.94 7.79
N TYR A 165 -5.13 -12.10 6.84
CA TYR A 165 -5.63 -12.19 5.47
C TYR A 165 -5.34 -13.58 4.87
N PRO A 166 -6.32 -14.26 4.25
CA PRO A 166 -6.10 -15.56 3.63
C PRO A 166 -5.21 -15.43 2.39
N LEU A 167 -3.95 -15.86 2.52
CA LEU A 167 -2.99 -15.80 1.43
C LEU A 167 -3.45 -16.61 0.22
N ALA A 168 -3.32 -16.03 -0.97
CA ALA A 168 -3.56 -16.70 -2.25
C ALA A 168 -2.28 -16.74 -3.10
N ALA A 169 -2.35 -17.34 -4.29
CA ALA A 169 -1.23 -17.35 -5.22
C ALA A 169 -0.78 -15.90 -5.56
N PRO A 170 0.53 -15.62 -5.55
CA PRO A 170 1.02 -14.29 -5.87
C PRO A 170 0.63 -13.84 -7.28
N LEU A 171 0.18 -12.59 -7.41
CA LEU A 171 -0.14 -11.96 -8.70
C LEU A 171 1.07 -11.22 -9.30
N VAL A 172 2.13 -11.06 -8.52
CA VAL A 172 3.42 -10.47 -8.90
C VAL A 172 4.54 -11.35 -8.40
N LYS A 173 5.71 -11.29 -9.05
CA LYS A 173 6.85 -12.15 -8.72
C LYS A 173 7.99 -11.30 -8.15
N LEU A 174 8.54 -11.73 -7.02
CA LEU A 174 9.85 -11.29 -6.57
C LEU A 174 10.91 -12.10 -7.33
N VAL A 175 11.89 -11.43 -7.90
CA VAL A 175 13.04 -12.04 -8.59
C VAL A 175 14.33 -11.65 -7.88
N ASP A 176 15.30 -12.53 -7.90
CA ASP A 176 16.64 -12.32 -7.35
C ASP A 176 17.61 -11.74 -8.41
N THR A 177 18.80 -11.39 -7.95
CA THR A 177 19.86 -10.85 -8.81
C THR A 177 20.28 -11.84 -9.89
N ASP A 178 20.33 -13.14 -9.58
CA ASP A 178 20.75 -14.16 -10.53
C ASP A 178 19.74 -14.29 -11.67
N THR A 179 18.45 -14.22 -11.37
CA THR A 179 17.36 -14.17 -12.38
C THR A 179 17.53 -12.97 -13.32
N VAL A 180 17.83 -11.79 -12.76
CA VAL A 180 18.06 -10.57 -13.55
C VAL A 180 19.30 -10.73 -14.43
N LEU A 181 20.42 -11.22 -13.86
CA LEU A 181 21.65 -11.43 -14.58
C LEU A 181 21.47 -12.43 -15.73
N HIS A 182 20.78 -13.53 -15.48
CA HIS A 182 20.48 -14.54 -16.50
C HIS A 182 19.68 -13.93 -17.67
N ASN A 183 18.62 -13.19 -17.39
CA ASN A 183 17.84 -12.49 -18.43
C ASN A 183 18.68 -11.51 -19.26
N LEU A 184 19.65 -10.81 -18.63
CA LEU A 184 20.55 -9.89 -19.35
C LEU A 184 21.50 -10.63 -20.32
N GLN A 185 21.83 -11.90 -20.04
CA GLN A 185 22.69 -12.73 -20.85
C GLN A 185 21.94 -13.47 -21.96
N GLU A 186 20.64 -13.67 -21.85
CA GLU A 186 19.81 -14.31 -22.88
C GLU A 186 19.73 -13.50 -24.18
N ARG A 187 19.57 -14.22 -25.29
CA ARG A 187 19.35 -13.61 -26.62
C ARG A 187 18.28 -14.40 -27.39
N PRO A 188 17.09 -13.87 -27.63
CA PRO A 188 16.62 -12.55 -27.18
C PRO A 188 16.31 -12.53 -25.68
N GLN A 189 16.38 -11.35 -25.08
CA GLN A 189 15.91 -11.16 -23.68
C GLN A 189 14.41 -11.41 -23.59
N THR A 190 13.98 -12.14 -22.56
CA THR A 190 12.56 -12.49 -22.35
C THR A 190 11.82 -11.49 -21.50
N GLN A 191 12.53 -10.63 -20.75
CA GLN A 191 11.97 -9.63 -19.86
C GLN A 191 12.62 -8.26 -20.07
N CYS A 192 11.81 -7.21 -20.03
CA CYS A 192 12.28 -5.84 -20.02
C CYS A 192 12.59 -5.43 -18.58
N ILE A 193 13.82 -4.97 -18.34
CA ILE A 193 14.25 -4.44 -17.03
C ILE A 193 14.09 -2.93 -17.06
N VAL A 194 13.31 -2.41 -16.10
CA VAL A 194 13.07 -0.97 -15.94
C VAL A 194 13.67 -0.52 -14.60
N ASP A 195 14.56 0.47 -14.63
CA ASP A 195 15.05 1.14 -13.43
C ASP A 195 14.12 2.30 -13.08
N ALA A 196 13.44 2.19 -11.94
CA ALA A 196 12.50 3.21 -11.45
C ALA A 196 13.18 4.35 -10.68
N ARG A 197 14.52 4.36 -10.56
CA ARG A 197 15.24 5.45 -9.88
C ARG A 197 15.22 6.73 -10.73
N GLY A 198 15.28 7.88 -10.07
CA GLY A 198 15.49 9.15 -10.78
C GLY A 198 16.78 9.17 -11.60
N ALA A 199 16.79 9.87 -12.73
CA ALA A 199 17.91 9.91 -13.69
C ALA A 199 19.30 10.17 -13.03
N PRO A 200 19.48 11.07 -12.04
CA PRO A 200 20.77 11.26 -11.40
C PRO A 200 21.31 10.03 -10.67
N ARG A 201 20.40 9.17 -10.16
CA ARG A 201 20.80 7.92 -9.50
C ARG A 201 21.04 6.77 -10.48
N PHE A 202 20.47 6.87 -11.66
CA PHE A 202 20.71 5.90 -12.72
C PHE A 202 22.08 6.11 -13.38
N THR A 203 22.46 7.36 -13.59
CA THR A 203 23.73 7.73 -14.25
C THR A 203 24.96 7.67 -13.35
N GLY A 204 24.81 7.63 -12.02
CA GLY A 204 25.92 7.57 -11.03
C GLY A 204 26.29 8.89 -10.43
#